data_705aa769d317d3131e10888f99d8aabe
#
_entry.id   705aa769d317d3131e10888f99d8aabe
#
_cell.length_a   1.000
_cell.length_b   1.000
_cell.length_c   1.000
_cell.angle_alpha   90.00
_cell.angle_beta   90.00
_cell.angle_gamma   90.00
#
_symmetry.space_group_name_H-M   'P 1'
#
loop_
_entity.id
_entity.type
_entity.pdbx_description
1 polymer ?
#
loop_
_entity_poly.entity_id
_entity_poly.type
_entity_poly.pdbx_seq_one_letter_code
_entity_poly.pdbx_strand_id
1 'polypeptide(L)'
;MSNGLVIFRESGDHGGVNLNGRKFVMVSSTASVVDPDSPTRFEYWEDDEVVWGSYTGDTVTQGRFVGTRDGDQVSITYVHALVAGGKAAGRSISRIEAGEDGLLRLVEEFAFEGDDTPHVSVCAEVA
;
A
#
# COMPACT_ATOMS: atom_id res chain seq x y z
N MET A 1 -11.99 15.41 17.11
CA MET A 1 -12.30 15.20 17.04
C MET A 1 -12.81 14.77 16.88
N SER A 2 -12.63 14.34 16.72
CA SER A 2 -13.02 13.83 16.61
C SER A 2 -13.61 13.22 16.73
N ASN A 3 -13.69 12.85 16.89
CA ASN A 3 -14.27 12.14 17.04
C ASN A 3 -15.03 11.71 16.90
N GLY A 4 -15.27 11.75 16.79
CA GLY A 4 -15.97 11.29 16.60
C GLY A 4 -16.31 10.75 16.16
N LEU A 5 -16.06 10.54 15.81
CA LEU A 5 -16.48 9.92 15.27
C LEU A 5 -16.55 9.07 14.93
N VAL A 6 -16.31 8.83 14.99
CA VAL A 6 -16.29 7.91 14.65
C VAL A 6 -16.98 6.96 14.60
N ILE A 7 -17.29 6.56 14.73
CA ILE A 7 -17.97 5.73 14.74
C ILE A 7 -18.67 5.24 13.77
N PHE A 8 -19.13 5.60 13.25
CA PHE A 8 -19.75 5.16 12.26
C PHE A 8 -19.06 4.64 11.31
N ARG A 9 -18.04 4.73 11.46
CA ARG A 9 -17.37 4.19 10.58
C ARG A 9 -17.51 2.83 10.43
N GLU A 10 -17.79 2.26 11.22
CA GLU A 10 -17.94 1.01 11.06
C GLU A 10 -18.69 0.63 10.12
N SER A 11 -19.33 1.35 9.89
CA SER A 11 -20.09 0.94 9.03
C SER A 11 -19.55 0.59 7.87
N GLY A 12 -19.29 0.67 7.60
CA GLY A 12 -19.02 0.34 6.68
C GLY A 12 -18.16 -0.34 6.32
N ASP A 13 -18.01 -0.48 6.84
CA ASP A 13 -17.00 -0.72 6.46
C ASP A 13 -16.58 -1.94 6.37
N HIS A 14 -15.72 -2.03 6.01
CA HIS A 14 -14.91 -3.13 6.08
C HIS A 14 -14.37 -3.21 7.45
N GLY A 15 -15.23 -2.96 8.40
CA GLY A 15 -14.83 -2.88 9.77
C GLY A 15 -14.12 -4.07 10.28
N GLY A 16 -14.36 -5.21 9.68
CA GLY A 16 -13.65 -6.40 10.09
C GLY A 16 -12.31 -6.61 9.43
N VAL A 17 -11.96 -5.78 8.45
CA VAL A 17 -10.71 -5.92 7.74
C VAL A 17 -9.65 -5.06 8.41
N ASN A 18 -8.56 -5.70 8.82
CA ASN A 18 -7.46 -5.02 9.51
C ASN A 18 -6.20 -5.32 8.73
N LEU A 19 -5.42 -4.29 8.41
CA LEU A 19 -4.19 -4.46 7.65
C LEU A 19 -3.00 -4.88 8.52
N ASN A 20 -3.16 -4.87 9.84
CA ASN A 20 -2.06 -5.08 10.75
C ASN A 20 -1.40 -6.45 10.58
N GLY A 21 -0.11 -6.44 10.27
CA GLY A 21 0.65 -7.68 10.10
C GLY A 21 0.46 -8.37 8.76
N ARG A 22 -0.28 -7.77 7.83
CA ARG A 22 -0.51 -8.41 6.53
C ARG A 22 0.64 -8.13 5.59
N LYS A 23 0.92 -9.10 4.73
CA LYS A 23 2.01 -9.03 3.75
C LYS A 23 1.45 -9.12 2.35
N PHE A 24 1.98 -8.30 1.46
CA PHE A 24 1.53 -8.23 0.08
C PHE A 24 2.73 -8.33 -0.86
N VAL A 25 2.49 -8.77 -2.09
CA VAL A 25 3.48 -8.73 -3.15
C VAL A 25 2.88 -7.97 -4.33
N MET A 26 3.71 -7.19 -5.01
CA MET A 26 3.28 -6.51 -6.22
C MET A 26 3.17 -7.51 -7.35
N VAL A 27 2.00 -7.57 -8.00
CA VAL A 27 1.77 -8.50 -9.09
C VAL A 27 1.72 -7.80 -10.45
N SER A 28 1.46 -6.50 -10.47
CA SER A 28 1.52 -5.72 -11.71
C SER A 28 1.77 -4.26 -11.41
N SER A 29 2.37 -3.56 -12.38
CA SER A 29 2.63 -2.12 -12.24
C SER A 29 2.80 -1.52 -13.63
N THR A 30 2.30 -0.29 -13.81
CA THR A 30 2.53 0.46 -15.03
C THR A 30 3.87 1.20 -15.00
N ALA A 31 4.52 1.28 -13.83
CA ALA A 31 5.79 1.99 -13.67
C ALA A 31 6.99 1.11 -13.99
N SER A 32 6.84 -0.21 -13.92
CA SER A 32 7.96 -1.13 -14.12
C SER A 32 7.44 -2.51 -14.49
N VAL A 33 8.35 -3.36 -14.98
CA VAL A 33 8.05 -4.77 -15.20
C VAL A 33 8.25 -5.49 -13.88
N VAL A 34 7.23 -6.18 -13.42
CA VAL A 34 7.31 -6.93 -12.16
C VAL A 34 7.96 -8.28 -12.44
N ASP A 35 9.06 -8.56 -11.73
CA ASP A 35 9.72 -9.86 -11.81
C ASP A 35 9.04 -10.80 -10.82
N PRO A 36 8.34 -11.85 -11.29
CA PRO A 36 7.62 -12.74 -10.38
C PRO A 36 8.53 -13.53 -9.46
N ASP A 37 9.84 -13.63 -9.79
CA ASP A 37 10.78 -14.32 -8.91
C ASP A 37 11.35 -13.41 -7.82
N SER A 38 11.22 -12.10 -8.00
CA SER A 38 11.75 -11.13 -7.04
C SER A 38 10.83 -9.90 -6.98
N PRO A 39 9.54 -10.10 -6.66
CA PRO A 39 8.61 -8.97 -6.63
C PRO A 39 8.87 -8.07 -5.43
N THR A 40 8.40 -6.84 -5.51
CA THR A 40 8.40 -5.97 -4.35
C THR A 40 7.44 -6.55 -3.32
N ARG A 41 7.89 -6.66 -2.08
CA ARG A 41 7.15 -7.24 -0.97
C ARG A 41 6.90 -6.19 0.07
N PHE A 42 5.66 -6.12 0.56
CA PHE A 42 5.21 -5.09 1.49
C PHE A 42 4.74 -5.75 2.77
N GLU A 43 5.00 -5.09 3.88
CA GLU A 43 4.45 -5.47 5.17
C GLU A 43 3.72 -4.27 5.75
N TYR A 44 2.45 -4.45 6.11
CA TYR A 44 1.57 -3.39 6.58
C TYR A 44 1.29 -3.51 8.07
N TRP A 45 1.19 -2.37 8.72
CA TRP A 45 0.76 -2.24 10.10
C TRP A 45 -0.30 -1.17 10.19
N GLU A 46 -1.20 -1.31 11.13
CA GLU A 46 -2.31 -0.36 11.26
C GLU A 46 -2.69 -0.21 12.72
N ASP A 47 -2.92 1.05 13.14
CA ASP A 47 -3.42 1.35 14.47
C ASP A 47 -4.19 2.67 14.39
N ASP A 48 -5.47 2.62 14.75
CA ASP A 48 -6.33 3.81 14.84
C ASP A 48 -6.28 4.64 13.56
N GLU A 49 -6.47 3.97 12.43
CA GLU A 49 -6.52 4.58 11.09
C GLU A 49 -5.19 5.17 10.63
N VAL A 50 -4.13 4.95 11.35
CA VAL A 50 -2.78 5.24 10.88
C VAL A 50 -2.19 3.96 10.34
N VAL A 51 -1.64 4.03 9.13
CA VAL A 51 -1.08 2.88 8.44
C VAL A 51 0.39 3.17 8.18
N TRP A 52 1.24 2.19 8.42
CA TRP A 52 2.67 2.32 8.12
C TRP A 52 3.22 0.96 7.74
N GLY A 53 4.42 0.96 7.20
CA GLY A 53 5.05 -0.30 6.86
C GLY A 53 6.34 -0.14 6.11
N SER A 54 6.80 -1.26 5.60
CA SER A 54 8.06 -1.33 4.88
C SER A 54 7.90 -2.17 3.62
N TYR A 55 8.81 -1.98 2.68
CA TYR A 55 8.82 -2.79 1.47
C TYR A 55 10.24 -2.90 0.91
N THR A 56 10.48 -3.98 0.16
CA THR A 56 11.77 -4.27 -0.44
C THR A 56 11.56 -5.25 -1.60
N GLY A 57 12.55 -5.35 -2.45
CA GLY A 57 12.52 -6.29 -3.57
C GLY A 57 12.48 -5.57 -4.91
N ASP A 58 12.74 -6.31 -5.99
CA ASP A 58 12.86 -5.79 -7.34
C ASP A 58 13.94 -4.69 -7.34
N THR A 59 13.60 -3.46 -7.69
CA THR A 59 14.56 -2.36 -7.74
C THR A 59 14.73 -1.62 -6.42
N VAL A 60 14.00 -2.04 -5.38
CA VAL A 60 13.98 -1.36 -4.08
C VAL A 60 14.81 -2.14 -3.07
N THR A 61 15.80 -1.46 -2.48
CA THR A 61 16.57 -2.07 -1.39
C THR A 61 15.89 -1.91 -0.05
N GLN A 62 15.27 -0.75 0.17
CA GLN A 62 14.61 -0.47 1.44
C GLN A 62 13.60 0.64 1.22
N GLY A 63 12.35 0.40 1.59
CA GLY A 63 11.28 1.39 1.51
C GLY A 63 10.50 1.47 2.79
N ARG A 64 9.90 2.63 3.01
CA ARG A 64 9.04 2.89 4.15
C ARG A 64 7.86 3.74 3.72
N PHE A 65 6.73 3.53 4.37
CA PHE A 65 5.56 4.36 4.09
C PHE A 65 4.79 4.61 5.38
N VAL A 66 4.03 5.70 5.36
CA VAL A 66 3.13 6.05 6.44
C VAL A 66 1.96 6.82 5.84
N GLY A 67 0.79 6.64 6.40
CA GLY A 67 -0.39 7.33 5.92
C GLY A 67 -1.60 7.05 6.77
N THR A 68 -2.77 7.25 6.16
CA THR A 68 -4.04 7.12 6.87
C THR A 68 -4.99 6.24 6.07
N ARG A 69 -5.97 5.71 6.76
CA ARG A 69 -7.00 4.87 6.16
C ARG A 69 -8.38 5.44 6.43
N ASP A 70 -9.22 5.42 5.40
CA ASP A 70 -10.61 5.83 5.51
C ASP A 70 -11.44 4.76 4.80
N GLY A 71 -12.06 3.87 5.58
CA GLY A 71 -12.81 2.76 5.01
C GLY A 71 -11.91 1.82 4.22
N ASP A 72 -12.17 1.67 2.95
CA ASP A 72 -11.35 0.83 2.06
C ASP A 72 -10.29 1.62 1.31
N GLN A 73 -10.11 2.90 1.62
CA GLN A 73 -9.12 3.73 0.97
C GLN A 73 -7.93 3.99 1.90
N VAL A 74 -6.73 3.75 1.40
CA VAL A 74 -5.48 3.96 2.13
C VAL A 74 -4.65 4.99 1.38
N SER A 75 -4.29 6.08 2.05
CA SER A 75 -3.49 7.16 1.46
C SER A 75 -2.15 7.20 2.17
N ILE A 76 -1.06 6.99 1.44
CA ILE A 76 0.27 6.93 2.04
C ILE A 76 1.25 7.83 1.31
N THR A 77 2.29 8.20 2.04
CA THR A 77 3.50 8.81 1.50
C THR A 77 4.61 7.79 1.67
N TYR A 78 5.43 7.63 0.64
CA TYR A 78 6.49 6.62 0.67
C TYR A 78 7.82 7.21 0.21
N VAL A 79 8.89 6.53 0.63
CA VAL A 79 10.25 6.84 0.18
C VAL A 79 11.03 5.52 0.15
N HIS A 80 11.84 5.34 -0.87
CA HIS A 80 12.68 4.15 -0.93
C HIS A 80 14.04 4.43 -1.59
N ALA A 81 14.99 3.56 -1.26
CA ALA A 81 16.31 3.55 -1.87
C ALA A 81 16.33 2.52 -2.98
N LEU A 82 17.06 2.82 -4.04
CA LEU A 82 17.12 1.98 -5.24
C LEU A 82 18.39 1.14 -5.26
N VAL A 83 18.29 -0.06 -5.80
CA VAL A 83 19.43 -0.96 -5.98
C VAL A 83 20.53 -0.27 -6.81
N ALA A 84 20.14 0.48 -7.84
CA ALA A 84 21.09 1.18 -8.71
C ALA A 84 21.65 2.44 -8.08
N GLY A 85 21.23 2.78 -6.86
CA GLY A 85 21.62 4.01 -6.19
C GLY A 85 20.56 5.08 -6.35
N GLY A 86 20.54 6.02 -5.42
CA GLY A 86 19.55 7.07 -5.43
C GLY A 86 18.31 6.70 -4.65
N LYS A 87 17.34 7.61 -4.65
CA LYS A 87 16.12 7.50 -3.88
C LYS A 87 14.93 7.94 -4.72
N ALA A 88 13.76 7.42 -4.38
CA ALA A 88 12.50 7.87 -4.96
C ALA A 88 11.49 8.05 -3.84
N ALA A 89 10.60 9.02 -4.00
CA ALA A 89 9.55 9.30 -3.03
C ALA A 89 8.28 9.64 -3.78
N GLY A 90 7.14 9.46 -3.12
CA GLY A 90 5.88 9.77 -3.75
C GLY A 90 4.71 9.54 -2.83
N ARG A 91 3.52 9.57 -3.42
CA ARG A 91 2.27 9.36 -2.70
C ARG A 91 1.43 8.37 -3.48
N SER A 92 0.63 7.60 -2.75
CA SER A 92 -0.28 6.68 -3.39
C SER A 92 -1.61 6.66 -2.64
N ILE A 93 -2.65 6.27 -3.38
CA ILE A 93 -3.97 6.00 -2.84
C ILE A 93 -4.33 4.60 -3.29
N SER A 94 -4.57 3.71 -2.32
CA SER A 94 -4.94 2.34 -2.61
C SER A 94 -6.36 2.08 -2.21
N ARG A 95 -7.04 1.22 -2.96
CA ARG A 95 -8.34 0.70 -2.58
C ARG A 95 -8.18 -0.75 -2.16
N ILE A 96 -8.72 -1.09 -1.00
CA ILE A 96 -8.71 -2.46 -0.50
C ILE A 96 -9.85 -3.22 -1.18
N GLU A 97 -9.53 -4.38 -1.76
CA GLU A 97 -10.53 -5.27 -2.35
C GLU A 97 -10.38 -6.65 -1.73
N ALA A 98 -11.50 -7.31 -1.46
CA ALA A 98 -11.47 -8.67 -0.94
C ALA A 98 -11.60 -9.65 -2.09
N GLY A 99 -10.72 -10.63 -2.14
CA GLY A 99 -10.79 -11.69 -3.13
C GLY A 99 -11.71 -12.82 -2.68
N GLU A 100 -12.04 -13.69 -3.60
CA GLU A 100 -12.91 -14.85 -3.30
C GLU A 100 -12.27 -15.81 -2.33
N ASP A 101 -10.95 -15.83 -2.29
CA ASP A 101 -10.20 -16.70 -1.39
C ASP A 101 -10.03 -16.12 0.00
N GLY A 102 -10.64 -14.96 0.28
CA GLY A 102 -10.49 -14.29 1.58
C GLY A 102 -9.23 -13.48 1.72
N LEU A 103 -8.37 -13.48 0.71
CA LEU A 103 -7.16 -12.66 0.72
C LEU A 103 -7.47 -11.30 0.10
N LEU A 104 -6.73 -10.29 0.53
CA LEU A 104 -6.97 -8.93 0.07
C LEU A 104 -6.12 -8.59 -1.14
N ARG A 105 -6.57 -7.60 -1.89
CA ARG A 105 -5.79 -6.95 -2.93
C ARG A 105 -5.79 -5.46 -2.66
N LEU A 106 -4.70 -4.82 -3.02
CA LEU A 106 -4.59 -3.36 -2.98
C LEU A 106 -4.40 -2.89 -4.41
N VAL A 107 -5.35 -2.09 -4.89
CA VAL A 107 -5.24 -1.45 -6.20
C VAL A 107 -4.75 -0.03 -5.94
N GLU A 108 -3.53 0.24 -6.36
CA GLU A 108 -2.82 1.43 -5.96
C GLU A 108 -2.63 2.39 -7.11
N GLU A 109 -3.01 3.65 -6.93
CA GLU A 109 -2.69 4.73 -7.85
C GLU A 109 -1.60 5.58 -7.21
N PHE A 110 -0.53 5.84 -7.93
CA PHE A 110 0.60 6.54 -7.34
C PHE A 110 1.31 7.42 -8.36
N ALA A 111 2.10 8.37 -7.82
CA ALA A 111 2.99 9.22 -8.61
C ALA A 111 4.25 9.45 -7.82
N PHE A 112 5.36 9.62 -8.54
CA PHE A 112 6.64 9.96 -7.93
C PHE A 112 6.74 11.46 -7.74
N GLU A 113 7.46 11.88 -6.70
CA GLU A 113 7.67 13.28 -6.44
C GLU A 113 8.40 13.92 -7.61
N GLY A 114 7.88 15.05 -8.07
CA GLY A 114 8.46 15.76 -9.21
C GLY A 114 7.99 15.27 -10.57
N ASP A 115 7.14 14.26 -10.62
CA ASP A 115 6.64 13.69 -11.86
C ASP A 115 5.14 13.43 -11.72
N ASP A 116 4.32 14.14 -12.48
CA ASP A 116 2.87 14.04 -12.39
C ASP A 116 2.29 12.85 -13.15
N THR A 117 3.13 12.03 -13.78
CA THR A 117 2.64 10.87 -14.52
C THR A 117 1.97 9.87 -13.57
N PRO A 118 0.69 9.56 -13.78
CA PRO A 118 0.02 8.60 -12.90
C PRO A 118 0.40 7.16 -13.24
N HIS A 119 0.51 6.36 -12.22
CA HIS A 119 0.81 4.93 -12.35
C HIS A 119 -0.21 4.12 -11.56
N VAL A 120 -0.39 2.87 -11.94
CA VAL A 120 -1.28 1.94 -11.24
C VAL A 120 -0.51 0.65 -10.98
N SER A 121 -0.62 0.15 -9.76
CA SER A 121 -0.09 -1.16 -9.43
C SER A 121 -1.14 -1.97 -8.69
N VAL A 122 -0.98 -3.29 -8.70
CA VAL A 122 -1.84 -4.20 -7.95
C VAL A 122 -0.94 -5.04 -7.08
N CYS A 123 -1.28 -5.09 -5.79
CA CYS A 123 -0.60 -5.93 -4.82
C CYS A 123 -1.58 -6.97 -4.31
N ALA A 124 -1.12 -8.20 -4.17
CA ALA A 124 -1.94 -9.30 -3.67
C ALA A 124 -1.41 -9.75 -2.33
N GLU A 125 -2.32 -10.04 -1.42
CA GLU A 125 -1.93 -10.53 -0.10
C GLU A 125 -1.33 -11.92 -0.21
N VAL A 126 -0.29 -12.16 0.59
CA VAL A 126 0.37 -13.46 0.68
C VAL A 126 -0.20 -14.19 1.88
N ALA A 127 -0.66 -15.41 1.64
CA ALA A 127 -1.24 -16.23 2.69
C ALA A 127 -0.17 -16.70 3.71
#